data_7586dafa544e3fad333c02359c7ace45
#
_entry.id   7586dafa544e3fad333c02359c7ace45
#
_cell.length_a   1.000
_cell.length_b   1.000
_cell.length_c   1.000
_cell.angle_alpha   90.00
_cell.angle_beta   90.00
_cell.angle_gamma   90.00
#
_symmetry.space_group_name_H-M   'P 1'
#
loop_
_entity.id
_entity.type
_entity.pdbx_description
1 polymer ?
#
loop_
_entity_poly.entity_id
_entity_poly.type
_entity_poly.pdbx_seq_one_letter_code
_entity_poly.pdbx_strand_id
1 'polypeptide(L)'
;IGSFFIFFVRFNKNYQSSKYVALFISLANFLLALYLWSIFDNSSSEFQFVEEKEWIQGYFNYKVGIDGISILFIILTTFITPLCIVSVNSTVKNRLKDFLIAILLMETLMIGVFCSLDLILFYLFFEGGLIPMFLIIGIWGGERRVYSAFKFFLYTLLGSVLMLVAIITIYWMTGTTDVERLYEIGI
;
A
#
# COMPACT_ATOMS: atom_id res chain seq x y z
N ILE A 1 -6.34 9.03 -2.15
CA ILE A 1 -7.25 10.02 -2.79
C ILE A 1 -8.37 9.28 -3.51
N GLY A 2 -8.08 8.26 -4.34
CA GLY A 2 -9.10 7.53 -5.13
C GLY A 2 -10.17 6.82 -4.31
N SER A 3 -9.81 6.13 -3.23
CA SER A 3 -10.75 5.47 -2.32
C SER A 3 -11.69 6.46 -1.62
N PHE A 4 -11.17 7.65 -1.30
CA PHE A 4 -11.96 8.75 -0.72
C PHE A 4 -12.99 9.28 -1.72
N PHE A 5 -12.62 9.41 -2.98
CA PHE A 5 -13.53 9.84 -4.06
C PHE A 5 -14.69 8.86 -4.23
N ILE A 6 -14.44 7.55 -4.22
CA ILE A 6 -15.51 6.54 -4.33
C ILE A 6 -16.42 6.54 -3.11
N PHE A 7 -15.90 6.85 -1.91
CA PHE A 7 -16.72 6.97 -0.71
C PHE A 7 -17.72 8.12 -0.81
N PHE A 8 -17.29 9.28 -1.32
CA PHE A 8 -18.13 10.47 -1.46
C PHE A 8 -19.09 10.44 -2.66
N VAL A 9 -18.79 9.69 -3.70
CA VAL A 9 -19.70 9.58 -4.83
C VAL A 9 -20.92 8.77 -4.39
N ARG A 10 -22.00 9.49 -4.11
CA ARG A 10 -23.33 8.96 -3.73
C ARG A 10 -23.96 8.34 -4.97
N PHE A 11 -23.53 7.14 -5.34
CA PHE A 11 -24.06 6.44 -6.50
C PHE A 11 -25.45 5.90 -6.21
N ASN A 12 -26.40 6.42 -6.97
CA ASN A 12 -27.71 5.84 -7.15
C ASN A 12 -27.54 4.44 -7.76
N LYS A 13 -28.20 3.44 -7.22
CA LYS A 13 -28.41 2.02 -7.58
C LYS A 13 -27.63 1.33 -8.76
N ASN A 14 -26.82 2.02 -9.55
CA ASN A 14 -26.07 1.44 -10.67
C ASN A 14 -24.67 1.01 -10.25
N TYR A 15 -24.54 -0.26 -9.87
CA TYR A 15 -23.26 -0.91 -9.52
C TYR A 15 -22.16 -0.78 -10.59
N GLN A 16 -22.53 -0.66 -11.87
CA GLN A 16 -21.58 -0.49 -12.98
C GLN A 16 -20.82 0.84 -12.93
N SER A 17 -21.47 1.92 -12.52
CA SER A 17 -20.82 3.25 -12.45
C SER A 17 -19.65 3.27 -11.46
N SER A 18 -19.79 2.63 -10.30
CA SER A 18 -18.71 2.53 -9.30
C SER A 18 -17.49 1.77 -9.84
N LYS A 19 -17.73 0.73 -10.65
CA LYS A 19 -16.66 -0.04 -11.28
C LYS A 19 -15.89 0.78 -12.30
N TYR A 20 -16.58 1.52 -13.18
CA TYR A 20 -15.91 2.38 -14.17
C TYR A 20 -15.07 3.47 -13.50
N VAL A 21 -15.56 4.06 -12.41
CA VAL A 21 -14.79 5.05 -11.64
C VAL A 21 -13.56 4.43 -11.00
N ALA A 22 -13.69 3.26 -10.36
CA ALA A 22 -12.55 2.55 -9.78
C ALA A 22 -11.51 2.17 -10.84
N LEU A 23 -11.97 1.70 -12.00
CA LEU A 23 -11.12 1.34 -13.12
C LEU A 23 -10.41 2.57 -13.69
N PHE A 24 -11.10 3.70 -13.83
CA PHE A 24 -10.48 4.94 -14.30
C PHE A 24 -9.39 5.41 -13.33
N ILE A 25 -9.65 5.38 -12.02
CA ILE A 25 -8.67 5.77 -10.99
C ILE A 25 -7.45 4.85 -11.01
N SER A 26 -7.66 3.53 -11.04
CA SER A 26 -6.54 2.57 -11.07
C SER A 26 -5.71 2.66 -12.35
N LEU A 27 -6.37 2.92 -13.50
CA LEU A 27 -5.68 3.14 -14.76
C LEU A 27 -4.87 4.44 -14.76
N ALA A 28 -5.42 5.50 -14.18
CA ALA A 28 -4.69 6.76 -13.99
C ALA A 28 -3.45 6.58 -13.11
N ASN A 29 -3.56 5.82 -12.01
CA ASN A 29 -2.41 5.47 -11.15
C ASN A 29 -1.35 4.68 -11.93
N PHE A 30 -1.76 3.73 -12.76
CA PHE A 30 -0.82 2.97 -13.60
C PHE A 30 -0.10 3.87 -14.61
N LEU A 31 -0.82 4.78 -15.27
CA LEU A 31 -0.20 5.74 -16.19
C LEU A 31 0.78 6.69 -15.49
N LEU A 32 0.45 7.13 -14.27
CA LEU A 32 1.37 7.91 -13.44
C LEU A 32 2.62 7.12 -13.06
N ALA A 33 2.50 5.84 -12.71
CA ALA A 33 3.64 4.97 -12.42
C ALA A 33 4.55 4.79 -13.65
N LEU A 34 3.98 4.62 -14.84
CA LEU A 34 4.75 4.57 -16.09
C LEU A 34 5.44 5.92 -16.41
N TYR A 35 4.77 7.03 -16.12
CA TYR A 35 5.36 8.36 -16.28
C TYR A 35 6.54 8.54 -15.32
N LEU A 36 6.41 8.16 -14.05
CA LEU A 36 7.52 8.16 -13.09
C LEU A 36 8.70 7.31 -13.58
N TRP A 37 8.42 6.13 -14.12
CA TRP A 37 9.45 5.26 -14.68
C TRP A 37 10.18 5.92 -15.87
N SER A 38 9.48 6.67 -16.69
CA SER A 38 10.09 7.36 -17.84
C SER A 38 11.06 8.50 -17.46
N ILE A 39 10.88 9.07 -16.26
CA ILE A 39 11.73 10.16 -15.72
C ILE A 39 12.83 9.61 -14.80
N PHE A 40 12.69 8.36 -14.36
CA PHE A 40 13.63 7.73 -13.44
C PHE A 40 15.01 7.58 -14.07
N ASP A 41 16.05 8.08 -13.39
CA ASP A 41 17.45 7.95 -13.83
C ASP A 41 18.06 6.63 -13.37
N ASN A 42 18.24 5.70 -14.31
CA ASN A 42 18.84 4.40 -14.05
C ASN A 42 20.37 4.45 -13.78
N SER A 43 21.01 5.59 -13.97
CA SER A 43 22.45 5.73 -13.77
C SER A 43 22.83 6.10 -12.33
N SER A 44 21.88 6.60 -11.54
CA SER A 44 22.07 6.96 -10.15
C SER A 44 21.73 5.80 -9.21
N SER A 45 22.57 5.55 -8.22
CA SER A 45 22.31 4.61 -7.12
C SER A 45 21.60 5.26 -5.93
N GLU A 46 21.33 6.54 -5.98
CA GLU A 46 20.67 7.29 -4.93
C GLU A 46 19.14 7.18 -5.02
N PHE A 47 18.46 7.38 -3.89
CA PHE A 47 17.00 7.48 -3.87
C PHE A 47 16.55 8.73 -4.63
N GLN A 48 15.53 8.58 -5.47
CA GLN A 48 14.98 9.63 -6.29
C GLN A 48 13.58 10.02 -5.81
N PHE A 49 13.13 11.24 -6.16
CA PHE A 49 11.84 11.80 -5.77
C PHE A 49 11.63 11.80 -4.26
N VAL A 50 12.70 12.06 -3.50
CA VAL A 50 12.64 12.07 -2.03
C VAL A 50 11.82 13.27 -1.57
N GLU A 51 10.79 13.00 -0.77
CA GLU A 51 9.99 13.99 -0.07
C GLU A 51 10.12 13.73 1.44
N GLU A 52 10.60 14.71 2.19
CA GLU A 52 10.77 14.64 3.63
C GLU A 52 9.96 15.75 4.31
N LYS A 53 9.18 15.37 5.33
CA LYS A 53 8.45 16.29 6.20
C LYS A 53 8.54 15.82 7.64
N GLU A 54 8.80 16.70 8.56
CA GLU A 54 8.71 16.41 9.98
C GLU A 54 7.27 16.04 10.35
N TRP A 55 7.06 14.83 10.89
CA TRP A 55 5.75 14.38 11.29
C TRP A 55 5.52 14.49 12.79
N ILE A 56 6.45 13.97 13.59
CA ILE A 56 6.41 14.09 15.05
C ILE A 56 7.71 14.74 15.49
N GLN A 57 7.62 15.94 16.03
CA GLN A 57 8.76 16.79 16.41
C GLN A 57 9.90 16.00 17.09
N GLY A 58 11.01 15.83 16.36
CA GLY A 58 12.25 15.26 16.86
C GLY A 58 12.35 13.73 16.93
N TYR A 59 11.31 12.97 16.53
CA TYR A 59 11.33 11.50 16.64
C TYR A 59 11.14 10.77 15.32
N PHE A 60 10.18 11.18 14.48
CA PHE A 60 9.84 10.46 13.24
C PHE A 60 9.57 11.44 12.10
N ASN A 61 10.14 11.13 10.94
CA ASN A 61 9.95 11.90 9.73
C ASN A 61 9.06 11.13 8.76
N TYR A 62 8.13 11.84 8.11
CA TYR A 62 7.50 11.33 6.90
C TYR A 62 8.52 11.47 5.78
N LYS A 63 9.20 10.38 5.44
CA LYS A 63 10.20 10.34 4.38
C LYS A 63 9.85 9.25 3.39
N VAL A 64 9.65 9.64 2.16
CA VAL A 64 9.33 8.75 1.04
C VAL A 64 10.28 9.02 -0.11
N GLY A 65 10.63 7.99 -0.85
CA GLY A 65 11.47 8.06 -2.04
C GLY A 65 11.38 6.77 -2.82
N ILE A 66 12.04 6.72 -3.96
CA ILE A 66 11.97 5.58 -4.88
C ILE A 66 13.37 5.18 -5.29
N ASP A 67 13.65 3.88 -5.25
CA ASP A 67 14.84 3.27 -5.83
C ASP A 67 14.50 2.40 -7.05
N GLY A 68 15.52 1.87 -7.72
CA GLY A 68 15.34 1.05 -8.93
C GLY A 68 14.55 -0.23 -8.71
N ILE A 69 14.48 -0.75 -7.48
CA ILE A 69 13.68 -1.93 -7.14
C ILE A 69 12.24 -1.52 -6.83
N SER A 70 12.06 -0.49 -6.01
CA SER A 70 10.74 0.01 -5.62
C SER A 70 9.88 0.40 -6.80
N ILE A 71 10.46 1.07 -7.81
CA ILE A 71 9.71 1.50 -8.99
C ILE A 71 9.09 0.34 -9.76
N LEU A 72 9.78 -0.81 -9.85
CA LEU A 72 9.26 -2.01 -10.50
C LEU A 72 8.07 -2.58 -9.72
N PHE A 73 8.14 -2.60 -8.38
CA PHE A 73 7.03 -3.06 -7.53
C PHE A 73 5.84 -2.10 -7.58
N ILE A 74 6.07 -0.80 -7.68
CA ILE A 74 5.01 0.20 -7.87
C ILE A 74 4.30 -0.02 -9.19
N ILE A 75 5.04 -0.20 -10.30
CA ILE A 75 4.46 -0.50 -11.61
C ILE A 75 3.67 -1.81 -11.56
N LEU A 76 4.22 -2.86 -10.95
CA LEU A 76 3.55 -4.15 -10.83
C LEU A 76 2.24 -4.01 -10.04
N THR A 77 2.24 -3.32 -8.91
CA THR A 77 1.06 -3.11 -8.06
C THR A 77 -0.02 -2.34 -8.81
N THR A 78 0.35 -1.22 -9.45
CA THR A 78 -0.58 -0.39 -10.23
C THR A 78 -1.07 -1.07 -11.49
N PHE A 79 -0.32 -2.02 -12.07
CA PHE A 79 -0.76 -2.84 -13.20
C PHE A 79 -1.75 -3.93 -12.79
N ILE A 80 -1.52 -4.61 -11.68
CA ILE A 80 -2.38 -5.71 -11.22
C ILE A 80 -3.75 -5.18 -10.77
N THR A 81 -3.83 -4.01 -10.16
CA THR A 81 -5.08 -3.46 -9.61
C THR A 81 -6.19 -3.30 -10.65
N PRO A 82 -5.98 -2.69 -11.84
CA PRO A 82 -6.99 -2.64 -12.89
C PRO A 82 -7.44 -4.02 -13.36
N LEU A 83 -6.53 -4.98 -13.47
CA LEU A 83 -6.85 -6.36 -13.85
C LEU A 83 -7.77 -7.02 -12.81
N CYS A 84 -7.49 -6.83 -11.52
CA CYS A 84 -8.36 -7.29 -10.44
C CYS A 84 -9.75 -6.66 -10.55
N ILE A 85 -9.86 -5.35 -10.80
CA ILE A 85 -11.15 -4.65 -10.94
C ILE A 85 -11.94 -5.16 -12.15
N VAL A 86 -11.27 -5.42 -13.27
CA VAL A 86 -11.94 -5.98 -14.47
C VAL A 86 -12.47 -7.39 -14.17
N SER A 87 -11.69 -8.23 -13.50
CA SER A 87 -12.04 -9.62 -13.18
C SER A 87 -13.25 -9.78 -12.23
N VAL A 88 -13.58 -8.76 -11.47
CA VAL A 88 -14.63 -8.79 -10.43
C VAL A 88 -16.06 -9.00 -10.98
N ASN A 89 -16.31 -8.83 -12.29
CA ASN A 89 -17.66 -8.83 -12.87
C ASN A 89 -18.52 -10.08 -12.58
N SER A 90 -17.90 -11.24 -12.41
CA SER A 90 -18.62 -12.51 -12.23
C SER A 90 -18.65 -13.01 -10.78
N THR A 91 -17.71 -12.56 -9.97
CA THR A 91 -17.41 -13.19 -8.67
C THR A 91 -18.05 -12.46 -7.49
N VAL A 92 -18.12 -11.12 -7.52
CA VAL A 92 -18.63 -10.30 -6.43
C VAL A 92 -20.02 -9.75 -6.75
N LYS A 93 -21.07 -10.43 -6.27
CA LYS A 93 -22.47 -10.01 -6.47
C LYS A 93 -22.97 -9.05 -5.40
N ASN A 94 -22.40 -9.10 -4.18
CA ASN A 94 -22.85 -8.33 -3.04
C ASN A 94 -21.77 -7.34 -2.59
N ARG A 95 -22.20 -6.10 -2.24
CA ARG A 95 -21.30 -5.05 -1.70
C ARG A 95 -20.10 -4.73 -2.59
N LEU A 96 -20.31 -4.68 -3.91
CA LEU A 96 -19.25 -4.42 -4.88
C LEU A 96 -18.51 -3.09 -4.60
N LYS A 97 -19.22 -2.05 -4.14
CA LYS A 97 -18.63 -0.75 -3.80
C LYS A 97 -17.58 -0.89 -2.69
N ASP A 98 -17.93 -1.60 -1.62
CA ASP A 98 -17.02 -1.78 -0.47
C ASP A 98 -15.77 -2.58 -0.87
N PHE A 99 -15.95 -3.56 -1.74
CA PHE A 99 -14.85 -4.35 -2.31
C PHE A 99 -13.89 -3.49 -3.15
N LEU A 100 -14.42 -2.62 -4.01
CA LEU A 100 -13.62 -1.71 -4.83
C LEU A 100 -12.86 -0.69 -3.97
N ILE A 101 -13.49 -0.18 -2.91
CA ILE A 101 -12.82 0.71 -1.94
C ILE A 101 -11.67 -0.04 -1.25
N ALA A 102 -11.89 -1.29 -0.81
CA ALA A 102 -10.86 -2.08 -0.15
C ALA A 102 -9.66 -2.36 -1.07
N ILE A 103 -9.89 -2.67 -2.37
CA ILE A 103 -8.82 -2.88 -3.36
C ILE A 103 -8.01 -1.59 -3.58
N LEU A 104 -8.66 -0.44 -3.78
CA LEU A 104 -7.95 0.83 -4.00
C LEU A 104 -7.22 1.31 -2.74
N LEU A 105 -7.78 1.03 -1.56
CA LEU A 105 -7.09 1.29 -0.30
C LEU A 105 -5.84 0.42 -0.16
N MET A 106 -5.96 -0.87 -0.50
CA MET A 106 -4.83 -1.80 -0.50
C MET A 106 -3.74 -1.37 -1.48
N GLU A 107 -4.09 -0.96 -2.70
CA GLU A 107 -3.15 -0.40 -3.68
C GLU A 107 -2.36 0.78 -3.08
N THR A 108 -3.07 1.74 -2.46
CA THR A 108 -2.45 2.93 -1.85
C THR A 108 -1.47 2.55 -0.73
N LEU A 109 -1.85 1.62 0.14
CA LEU A 109 -1.00 1.17 1.24
C LEU A 109 0.22 0.39 0.75
N MET A 110 0.07 -0.46 -0.27
CA MET A 110 1.18 -1.18 -0.89
C MET A 110 2.18 -0.23 -1.58
N ILE A 111 1.71 0.80 -2.29
CA ILE A 111 2.60 1.84 -2.84
C ILE A 111 3.33 2.56 -1.71
N GLY A 112 2.64 2.88 -0.62
CA GLY A 112 3.26 3.47 0.58
C GLY A 112 4.37 2.60 1.17
N VAL A 113 4.19 1.28 1.22
CA VAL A 113 5.23 0.34 1.67
C VAL A 113 6.48 0.44 0.79
N PHE A 114 6.31 0.47 -0.54
CA PHE A 114 7.45 0.50 -1.47
C PHE A 114 8.15 1.86 -1.56
N CYS A 115 7.47 2.94 -1.17
CA CYS A 115 8.04 4.29 -1.17
C CYS A 115 8.63 4.71 0.18
N SER A 116 8.43 3.95 1.26
CA SER A 116 8.86 4.34 2.60
C SER A 116 10.38 4.29 2.76
N LEU A 117 10.99 5.40 3.17
CA LEU A 117 12.40 5.52 3.54
C LEU A 117 12.60 5.64 5.07
N ASP A 118 11.55 5.48 5.86
CA ASP A 118 11.58 5.39 7.31
C ASP A 118 10.97 4.05 7.77
N LEU A 119 11.65 3.33 8.67
CA LEU A 119 11.22 1.99 9.12
C LEU A 119 9.86 2.01 9.83
N ILE A 120 9.52 3.09 10.54
CA ILE A 120 8.22 3.21 11.21
C ILE A 120 7.13 3.53 10.20
N LEU A 121 7.41 4.38 9.22
CA LEU A 121 6.49 4.68 8.13
C LEU A 121 6.21 3.41 7.31
N PHE A 122 7.24 2.63 7.00
CA PHE A 122 7.12 1.31 6.38
C PHE A 122 6.19 0.39 7.18
N TYR A 123 6.43 0.29 8.51
CA TYR A 123 5.63 -0.54 9.39
C TYR A 123 4.15 -0.13 9.40
N LEU A 124 3.87 1.17 9.45
CA LEU A 124 2.50 1.70 9.43
C LEU A 124 1.75 1.35 8.14
N PHE A 125 2.38 1.50 6.99
CA PHE A 125 1.76 1.13 5.72
C PHE A 125 1.57 -0.38 5.60
N PHE A 126 2.56 -1.16 6.04
CA PHE A 126 2.50 -2.62 6.04
C PHE A 126 1.36 -3.14 6.93
N GLU A 127 1.28 -2.67 8.18
CA GLU A 127 0.22 -3.05 9.12
C GLU A 127 -1.15 -2.56 8.65
N GLY A 128 -1.21 -1.34 8.11
CA GLY A 128 -2.42 -0.79 7.50
C GLY A 128 -2.98 -1.66 6.39
N GLY A 129 -2.12 -2.29 5.58
CA GLY A 129 -2.49 -3.20 4.50
C GLY A 129 -3.21 -4.47 4.97
N LEU A 130 -3.00 -4.91 6.20
CA LEU A 130 -3.68 -6.09 6.75
C LEU A 130 -5.19 -5.87 6.91
N ILE A 131 -5.64 -4.64 7.19
CA ILE A 131 -7.05 -4.33 7.42
C ILE A 131 -7.89 -4.58 6.15
N PRO A 132 -7.60 -3.99 4.98
CA PRO A 132 -8.37 -4.25 3.78
C PRO A 132 -8.24 -5.71 3.33
N MET A 133 -7.08 -6.36 3.51
CA MET A 133 -6.91 -7.76 3.18
C MET A 133 -7.78 -8.68 4.05
N PHE A 134 -7.82 -8.43 5.35
CA PHE A 134 -8.72 -9.14 6.28
C PHE A 134 -10.19 -9.01 5.87
N LEU A 135 -10.61 -7.79 5.49
CA LEU A 135 -11.99 -7.53 5.04
C LEU A 135 -12.29 -8.25 3.72
N ILE A 136 -11.36 -8.21 2.75
CA ILE A 136 -11.54 -8.88 1.46
C ILE A 136 -11.72 -10.39 1.66
N ILE A 137 -10.86 -11.02 2.44
CA ILE A 137 -10.95 -12.47 2.73
C ILE A 137 -12.22 -12.78 3.54
N GLY A 138 -12.53 -12.01 4.57
CA GLY A 138 -13.62 -12.29 5.51
C GLY A 138 -15.01 -12.09 4.94
N ILE A 139 -15.19 -11.14 4.02
CA ILE A 139 -16.51 -10.81 3.44
C ILE A 139 -16.74 -11.56 2.13
N TRP A 140 -15.76 -11.58 1.23
CA TRP A 140 -15.90 -12.10 -0.15
C TRP A 140 -15.17 -13.43 -0.39
N GLY A 141 -14.52 -14.00 0.61
CA GLY A 141 -13.88 -15.30 0.52
C GLY A 141 -14.86 -16.47 0.38
N GLY A 142 -14.32 -17.70 0.31
CA GLY A 142 -15.07 -18.94 0.15
C GLY A 142 -15.81 -19.40 1.41
N GLU A 143 -16.15 -20.71 1.48
CA GLU A 143 -16.97 -21.28 2.56
C GLU A 143 -16.41 -21.07 3.98
N ARG A 144 -15.09 -21.17 4.16
CA ARG A 144 -14.42 -20.98 5.45
C ARG A 144 -13.77 -19.60 5.61
N ARG A 145 -14.32 -18.60 4.95
CA ARG A 145 -13.75 -17.23 4.86
C ARG A 145 -13.42 -16.60 6.21
N VAL A 146 -14.31 -16.71 7.18
CA VAL A 146 -14.12 -16.11 8.52
C VAL A 146 -12.93 -16.76 9.23
N TYR A 147 -12.86 -18.08 9.25
CA TYR A 147 -11.75 -18.81 9.83
C TYR A 147 -10.42 -18.47 9.13
N SER A 148 -10.43 -18.42 7.80
CA SER A 148 -9.25 -18.10 7.01
C SER A 148 -8.77 -16.66 7.22
N ALA A 149 -9.71 -15.71 7.33
CA ALA A 149 -9.40 -14.31 7.60
C ALA A 149 -8.75 -14.14 8.97
N PHE A 150 -9.30 -14.75 10.02
CA PHE A 150 -8.71 -14.70 11.36
C PHE A 150 -7.35 -15.38 11.42
N LYS A 151 -7.20 -16.55 10.79
CA LYS A 151 -5.93 -17.26 10.76
C LYS A 151 -4.84 -16.44 10.05
N PHE A 152 -5.19 -15.87 8.90
CA PHE A 152 -4.29 -14.97 8.15
C PHE A 152 -3.90 -13.77 9.00
N PHE A 153 -4.87 -13.07 9.57
CA PHE A 153 -4.64 -11.86 10.37
C PHE A 153 -3.77 -12.12 11.60
N LEU A 154 -4.09 -13.14 12.40
CA LEU A 154 -3.34 -13.46 13.61
C LEU A 154 -1.90 -13.90 13.30
N TYR A 155 -1.70 -14.68 12.23
CA TYR A 155 -0.37 -15.14 11.84
C TYR A 155 0.51 -13.97 11.35
N THR A 156 -0.04 -13.11 10.50
CA THR A 156 0.67 -11.92 10.01
C THR A 156 0.91 -10.90 11.12
N LEU A 157 -0.06 -10.67 12.00
CA LEU A 157 0.09 -9.79 13.15
C LEU A 157 1.21 -10.27 14.10
N LEU A 158 1.32 -11.58 14.35
CA LEU A 158 2.42 -12.11 15.15
C LEU A 158 3.78 -11.79 14.51
N GLY A 159 3.90 -11.97 13.18
CA GLY A 159 5.12 -11.66 12.45
C GLY A 159 5.44 -10.16 12.46
N SER A 160 4.42 -9.31 12.29
CA SER A 160 4.61 -7.85 12.29
C SER A 160 4.99 -7.30 13.65
N VAL A 161 4.48 -7.87 14.75
CA VAL A 161 4.91 -7.51 16.11
C VAL A 161 6.38 -7.83 16.36
N LEU A 162 6.87 -8.99 15.86
CA LEU A 162 8.28 -9.32 15.93
C LEU A 162 9.15 -8.35 15.10
N MET A 163 8.67 -7.96 13.94
CA MET A 163 9.32 -6.93 13.11
C MET A 163 9.36 -5.58 13.84
N LEU A 164 8.27 -5.18 14.53
CA LEU A 164 8.24 -3.95 15.33
C LEU A 164 9.29 -3.98 16.44
N VAL A 165 9.44 -5.11 17.13
CA VAL A 165 10.49 -5.28 18.15
C VAL A 165 11.89 -5.09 17.55
N ALA A 166 12.13 -5.61 16.35
CA ALA A 166 13.39 -5.41 15.64
C ALA A 166 13.61 -3.92 15.30
N ILE A 167 12.60 -3.22 14.78
CA ILE A 167 12.66 -1.78 14.47
C ILE A 167 12.99 -0.96 15.74
N ILE A 168 12.33 -1.25 16.87
CA ILE A 168 12.59 -0.58 18.14
C ILE A 168 14.03 -0.85 18.62
N THR A 169 14.53 -2.06 18.43
CA THR A 169 15.91 -2.42 18.79
C THR A 169 16.91 -1.65 17.93
N ILE A 170 16.68 -1.55 16.61
CA ILE A 170 17.50 -0.75 15.70
C ILE A 170 17.52 0.71 16.16
N TYR A 171 16.33 1.28 16.40
CA TYR A 171 16.23 2.66 16.89
C TYR A 171 16.99 2.88 18.20
N TRP A 172 16.91 1.93 19.14
CA TRP A 172 17.65 2.03 20.41
C TRP A 172 19.17 2.02 20.23
N MET A 173 19.66 1.25 19.25
CA MET A 173 21.10 1.13 18.99
C MET A 173 21.65 2.32 18.18
N THR A 174 20.87 2.87 17.25
CA THR A 174 21.34 3.86 16.26
C THR A 174 20.81 5.27 16.50
N GLY A 175 19.70 5.40 17.24
CA GLY A 175 19.00 6.68 17.44
C GLY A 175 18.20 7.16 16.22
N THR A 176 18.07 6.35 15.16
CA THR A 176 17.36 6.71 13.92
C THR A 176 16.57 5.55 13.34
N THR A 177 15.48 5.86 12.62
CA THR A 177 14.71 4.92 11.79
C THR A 177 14.83 5.21 10.30
N ASP A 178 15.57 6.26 9.93
CA ASP A 178 15.82 6.66 8.55
C ASP A 178 16.74 5.65 7.86
N VAL A 179 16.26 5.06 6.77
CA VAL A 179 16.96 4.03 6.02
C VAL A 179 18.27 4.54 5.42
N GLU A 180 18.33 5.76 4.90
CA GLU A 180 19.56 6.33 4.35
C GLU A 180 20.64 6.48 5.43
N ARG A 181 20.28 7.00 6.60
CA ARG A 181 21.20 7.11 7.73
C ARG A 181 21.68 5.76 8.25
N LEU A 182 20.81 4.74 8.23
CA LEU A 182 21.18 3.40 8.63
C LEU A 182 22.21 2.78 7.68
N TYR A 183 22.10 3.03 6.37
CA TYR A 183 23.11 2.64 5.38
C TYR A 183 24.46 3.31 5.63
N GLU A 184 24.48 4.59 6.00
CA GLU A 184 25.72 5.32 6.31
C GLU A 184 26.43 4.77 7.56
N ILE A 185 25.65 4.29 8.55
CA ILE A 185 26.17 3.69 9.79
C ILE A 185 26.70 2.26 9.55
N GLY A 186 26.31 1.63 8.43
CA GLY A 186 26.77 0.29 8.06
C GLY A 186 25.98 -0.84 8.71
N ILE A 187 24.70 -0.62 8.96
CA ILE A 187 23.72 -1.60 9.45
C ILE A 187 22.80 -2.03 8.30
#